data_5967e45dfc16d501901f47b9d16717ec
#
_entry.id   5967e45dfc16d501901f47b9d16717ec
#
_cell.length_a   1.000
_cell.length_b   1.000
_cell.length_c   1.000
_cell.angle_alpha   90.00
_cell.angle_beta   90.00
_cell.angle_gamma   90.00
#
_symmetry.space_group_name_H-M   'P 1'
#
loop_
_entity.id
_entity.type
_entity.pdbx_description
1 polymer ?
#
loop_
_entity_poly.entity_id
_entity_poly.type
_entity_poly.pdbx_seq_one_letter_code
_entity_poly.pdbx_strand_id
1 'polypeptide(L)'
;MDLPLTGVKVIAFEQYGAGPFGTQYLADMGAEVIKVEPAGTSGDYLREIGPYFIDGKNRNSASSIFFQALNRNKRSITLDLSLIHI
;
A
#
# COMPACT_ATOMS: atom_id res chain seq x y z
N MET A 1 -17.84 10.30 -13.54
CA MET A 1 -17.10 9.84 -14.74
C MET A 1 -16.43 8.51 -14.42
N ASP A 2 -16.65 7.53 -15.28
CA ASP A 2 -16.02 6.24 -15.07
C ASP A 2 -14.58 6.25 -15.58
N LEU A 3 -13.71 5.65 -14.81
CA LEU A 3 -12.32 5.46 -15.18
C LEU A 3 -12.16 4.10 -15.87
N PRO A 4 -11.10 3.89 -16.65
CA PRO A 4 -10.94 2.68 -17.44
C PRO A 4 -11.08 1.37 -16.67
N LEU A 5 -10.66 1.34 -15.41
CA LEU A 5 -10.68 0.13 -14.60
C LEU A 5 -11.77 0.13 -13.54
N THR A 6 -12.76 1.00 -13.66
CA THR A 6 -13.90 1.00 -12.74
C THR A 6 -14.55 -0.38 -12.72
N GLY A 7 -14.74 -0.94 -11.53
CA GLY A 7 -15.31 -2.27 -11.34
C GLY A 7 -14.29 -3.39 -11.24
N VAL A 8 -13.02 -3.12 -11.54
CA VAL A 8 -11.96 -4.12 -11.39
C VAL A 8 -11.44 -4.10 -9.95
N LYS A 9 -11.33 -5.29 -9.36
CA LYS A 9 -10.76 -5.44 -8.01
C LYS A 9 -9.41 -6.13 -8.11
N VAL A 10 -8.44 -5.60 -7.39
CA VAL A 10 -7.09 -6.14 -7.35
C VAL A 10 -6.73 -6.42 -5.89
N ILE A 11 -6.27 -7.64 -5.60
CA ILE A 11 -5.73 -7.98 -4.29
C ILE A 11 -4.22 -8.04 -4.45
N ALA A 12 -3.52 -7.18 -3.73
CA ALA A 12 -2.09 -6.98 -3.93
C ALA A 12 -1.30 -7.42 -2.71
N PHE A 13 -0.52 -8.47 -2.87
CA PHE A 13 0.47 -8.90 -1.89
C PHE A 13 1.79 -8.25 -2.27
N GLU A 14 2.05 -7.09 -1.73
CA GLU A 14 3.15 -6.25 -2.20
C GLU A 14 3.71 -5.44 -1.06
N GLN A 15 4.96 -5.05 -1.20
CA GLN A 15 5.53 -4.06 -0.29
C GLN A 15 6.69 -3.33 -0.96
N TYR A 16 7.11 -2.23 -0.36
CA TYR A 16 8.21 -1.38 -0.77
C TYR A 16 7.91 -0.64 -2.06
N GLY A 17 8.58 -0.96 -3.18
CA GLY A 17 8.63 -0.12 -4.35
C GLY A 17 8.01 -0.67 -5.61
N ALA A 18 8.56 -1.75 -6.17
CA ALA A 18 8.17 -2.20 -7.51
C ALA A 18 6.70 -2.63 -7.60
N GLY A 19 6.25 -3.46 -6.65
CA GLY A 19 4.85 -3.89 -6.62
C GLY A 19 3.91 -2.72 -6.41
N PRO A 20 4.09 -1.94 -5.33
CA PRO A 20 3.24 -0.77 -5.08
C PRO A 20 3.24 0.25 -6.21
N PHE A 21 4.37 0.47 -6.85
CA PHE A 21 4.46 1.39 -7.98
C PHE A 21 3.57 0.93 -9.14
N GLY A 22 3.62 -0.38 -9.46
CA GLY A 22 2.79 -0.95 -10.51
C GLY A 22 1.30 -0.88 -10.20
N THR A 23 0.89 -1.30 -9.01
CA THR A 23 -0.52 -1.29 -8.64
C THR A 23 -1.06 0.12 -8.44
N GLN A 24 -0.17 1.10 -8.19
CA GLN A 24 -0.57 2.49 -8.12
C GLN A 24 -1.19 2.97 -9.43
N TYR A 25 -0.65 2.54 -10.57
CA TYR A 25 -1.24 2.86 -11.86
C TYR A 25 -2.64 2.27 -11.99
N LEU A 26 -2.84 1.05 -11.50
CA LEU A 26 -4.15 0.42 -11.56
C LEU A 26 -5.16 1.19 -10.70
N ALA A 27 -4.75 1.58 -9.50
CA ALA A 27 -5.60 2.35 -8.60
C ALA A 27 -5.96 3.70 -9.22
N ASP A 28 -5.00 4.37 -9.84
CA ASP A 28 -5.24 5.67 -10.46
C ASP A 28 -6.19 5.56 -11.66
N MET A 29 -6.26 4.40 -12.28
CA MET A 29 -7.17 4.17 -13.40
C MET A 29 -8.54 3.66 -12.95
N GLY A 30 -8.80 3.63 -11.67
CA GLY A 30 -10.13 3.33 -11.15
C GLY A 30 -10.31 1.94 -10.55
N ALA A 31 -9.30 1.10 -10.56
CA ALA A 31 -9.40 -0.20 -9.92
C ALA A 31 -9.48 -0.04 -8.40
N GLU A 32 -10.25 -0.92 -7.77
CA GLU A 32 -10.22 -1.03 -6.32
C GLU A 32 -9.06 -1.92 -5.94
N VAL A 33 -7.98 -1.32 -5.42
CA VAL A 33 -6.79 -2.07 -5.01
C VAL A 33 -6.84 -2.28 -3.50
N ILE A 34 -6.81 -3.53 -3.09
CA ILE A 34 -6.76 -3.91 -1.68
C ILE A 34 -5.36 -4.42 -1.40
N LYS A 35 -4.59 -3.63 -0.66
CA LYS A 35 -3.22 -3.97 -0.31
C LYS A 35 -3.23 -4.85 0.94
N VAL A 36 -2.64 -6.03 0.83
CA VAL A 36 -2.52 -6.93 1.97
C VAL A 36 -1.15 -6.72 2.62
N GLU A 37 -1.16 -6.35 3.88
CA GLU A 37 0.06 -6.08 4.64
C GLU A 37 0.21 -7.10 5.76
N PRO A 38 1.45 -7.44 6.17
CA PRO A 38 1.64 -8.40 7.26
C PRO A 38 1.13 -7.85 8.58
N ALA A 39 0.43 -8.68 9.33
CA ALA A 39 0.01 -8.35 10.68
C ALA A 39 1.18 -8.56 11.64
N GLY A 40 1.12 -7.91 12.80
CA GLY A 40 2.15 -8.04 13.84
C GLY A 40 3.38 -7.18 13.62
N THR A 41 3.38 -6.38 12.56
CA THR A 41 4.45 -5.43 12.26
C THR A 41 3.81 -4.09 11.93
N SER A 42 4.61 -3.14 11.44
CA SER A 42 4.08 -1.85 10.97
C SER A 42 3.37 -1.96 9.62
N GLY A 43 3.23 -3.16 9.08
CA GLY A 43 2.70 -3.36 7.74
C GLY A 43 3.80 -3.30 6.70
N ASP A 44 3.54 -2.65 5.58
CA ASP A 44 4.58 -2.43 4.56
C ASP A 44 5.71 -1.61 5.19
N TYR A 45 6.93 -2.16 5.14
CA TYR A 45 8.00 -1.48 5.85
C TYR A 45 8.37 -0.14 5.21
N LEU A 46 7.92 0.13 3.99
CA LEU A 46 8.08 1.45 3.39
C LEU A 46 7.44 2.55 4.24
N ARG A 47 6.46 2.21 5.05
CA ARG A 47 5.82 3.17 5.95
C ARG A 47 6.82 3.82 6.91
N GLU A 48 7.92 3.14 7.19
CA GLU A 48 8.94 3.61 8.12
C GLU A 48 10.18 4.16 7.44
N ILE A 49 10.21 4.18 6.10
CA ILE A 49 11.38 4.64 5.36
C ILE A 49 11.35 6.16 5.24
N GLY A 50 12.40 6.78 5.80
CA GLY A 50 12.64 8.21 5.67
C GLY A 50 13.44 8.54 4.44
N PRO A 51 14.05 9.76 4.46
CA PRO A 51 14.11 10.62 5.64
C PRO A 51 12.89 11.51 5.85
N TYR A 52 11.93 11.54 4.94
CA TYR A 52 10.85 12.51 5.03
C TYR A 52 9.54 11.86 5.48
N PHE A 53 8.92 12.48 6.49
CA PHE A 53 7.63 12.05 7.03
C PHE A 53 6.71 13.26 7.08
N ILE A 54 5.40 13.01 6.92
CA ILE A 54 4.41 14.09 6.90
C ILE A 54 4.40 14.85 8.23
N ASP A 55 4.54 14.14 9.35
CA ASP A 55 4.57 14.78 10.66
C ASP A 55 5.94 15.35 11.03
N GLY A 56 6.91 15.22 10.16
CA GLY A 56 8.23 15.84 10.26
C GLY A 56 9.22 15.16 11.16
N LYS A 57 8.77 14.57 12.26
CA LYS A 57 9.68 14.08 13.29
C LYS A 57 9.57 12.59 13.53
N ASN A 58 8.38 12.08 13.47
CA ASN A 58 8.08 10.73 13.93
C ASN A 58 8.08 9.74 12.80
N ARG A 59 8.60 8.57 13.09
CA ARG A 59 8.50 7.44 12.18
C ARG A 59 7.16 6.76 12.35
N ASN A 60 6.12 7.55 12.27
CA ASN A 60 4.78 7.02 12.33
C ASN A 60 4.50 6.26 11.04
N SER A 61 3.91 5.09 11.15
CA SER A 61 3.69 4.20 10.01
C SER A 61 2.80 4.82 8.93
N ALA A 62 2.04 5.85 9.25
CA ALA A 62 1.18 6.52 8.28
C ALA A 62 1.81 7.76 7.67
N SER A 63 3.00 8.14 8.08
CA SER A 63 3.55 9.46 7.74
C SER A 63 4.69 9.45 6.73
N SER A 64 5.19 8.30 6.31
CA SER A 64 6.25 8.24 5.33
C SER A 64 5.78 8.80 3.99
N ILE A 65 6.51 9.78 3.47
CA ILE A 65 6.19 10.38 2.17
C ILE A 65 6.37 9.36 1.05
N PHE A 66 7.38 8.51 1.13
CA PHE A 66 7.57 7.45 0.15
C PHE A 66 6.38 6.49 0.11
N PHE A 67 5.88 6.11 1.29
CA PHE A 67 4.71 5.25 1.33
C PHE A 67 3.49 5.91 0.70
N GLN A 68 3.26 7.18 1.01
CA GLN A 68 2.12 7.92 0.46
C GLN A 68 2.21 8.06 -1.06
N ALA A 69 3.42 8.27 -1.57
CA ALA A 69 3.61 8.44 -3.01
C ALA A 69 3.25 7.19 -3.82
N LEU A 70 3.48 6.02 -3.25
CA LEU A 70 3.31 4.75 -3.98
C LEU A 70 2.04 4.00 -3.61
N ASN A 71 1.26 4.52 -2.66
CA ASN A 71 0.11 3.77 -2.14
C ASN A 71 -1.16 4.59 -2.02
N ARG A 72 -1.26 5.69 -2.74
CA ARG A 72 -2.50 6.48 -2.74
C ARG A 72 -3.62 5.70 -3.43
N ASN A 73 -4.85 5.96 -3.03
CA ASN A 73 -6.05 5.33 -3.58
C ASN A 73 -6.17 3.82 -3.33
N LYS A 74 -5.35 3.28 -2.44
CA LYS A 74 -5.42 1.87 -2.08
C LYS A 74 -6.08 1.71 -0.73
N ARG A 75 -6.82 0.62 -0.57
CA ARG A 75 -7.28 0.18 0.74
C ARG A 75 -6.23 -0.76 1.31
N SER A 76 -6.13 -0.79 2.63
CA SER A 76 -5.18 -1.66 3.30
C SER A 76 -5.91 -2.59 4.26
N ILE A 77 -5.53 -3.86 4.24
CA ILE A 77 -5.92 -4.82 5.25
C ILE A 77 -4.67 -5.52 5.77
N THR A 78 -4.74 -6.01 7.00
CA THR A 78 -3.64 -6.76 7.56
C THR A 78 -4.04 -8.21 7.75
N LEU A 79 -3.14 -9.12 7.42
CA LEU A 79 -3.32 -10.55 7.60
C LEU A 79 -2.04 -11.16 8.15
N ASP A 80 -2.18 -12.17 8.97
CA ASP A 80 -1.04 -12.95 9.39
C ASP A 80 -0.69 -13.95 8.30
N LEU A 81 0.24 -13.58 7.46
CA LEU A 81 0.61 -14.37 6.29
C LEU A 81 1.32 -15.66 6.66
N SER A 82 1.82 -15.77 7.90
CA SER A 82 2.44 -16.99 8.37
C SER A 82 1.43 -18.12 8.56
N LEU A 83 0.15 -17.80 8.63
CA LEU A 83 -0.92 -18.78 8.77
C LEU A 83 -1.42 -19.31 7.43
N ILE A 84 -0.92 -18.80 6.33
CA ILE A 84 -1.32 -19.27 5.00
C ILE A 84 -0.50 -20.51 4.68
N HIS A 85 -1.16 -21.62 4.55
CA HIS A 85 -0.54 -22.86 4.11
C HIS A 85 -0.72 -23.00 2.61
N ILE A 86 0.38 -23.07 1.93
CA ILE A 86 0.39 -23.21 0.49
C ILE A 86 0.83 -24.60 0.12
#